data_2e68503cab24228592bb5188efa57304
#
_entry.id   2e68503cab24228592bb5188efa57304
#
_cell.length_a   1.000
_cell.length_b   1.000
_cell.length_c   1.000
_cell.angle_alpha   90.00
_cell.angle_beta   90.00
_cell.angle_gamma   90.00
#
_symmetry.space_group_name_H-M   'P 1'
#
loop_
_entity.id
_entity.type
_entity.pdbx_description
1 polymer ?
#
loop_
_entity_poly.entity_id
_entity_poly.type
_entity_poly.pdbx_seq_one_letter_code
_entity_poly.pdbx_strand_id
1 'polypeptide(L)'
;MKTKLSFDIADLKLLATHSSFERGSDYYDQGRVKKVMNERNIYEGKVKGTSTYDVRLVADGHALDFACNCTYEMGGICKHAVAMGLAILDGEYEFTPEEVSKLQEENGTMLSYSNTYLFEEIFYIAKDELKTQFLHQLLTQNEQLRNDFIQYVNRRAKEHR
;
A
#
# COMPACT_ATOMS: atom_id res chain seq x y z
N MET A 1 4.87 2.73 -11.03
CA MET A 1 5.62 3.41 -9.95
C MET A 1 4.89 3.12 -8.66
N LYS A 2 5.52 2.42 -7.70
CA LYS A 2 5.03 2.53 -6.32
C LYS A 2 4.91 4.02 -6.07
N THR A 3 3.77 4.50 -5.65
CA THR A 3 3.69 5.81 -5.00
C THR A 3 4.74 5.72 -3.91
N LYS A 4 5.89 6.35 -4.16
CA LYS A 4 7.01 6.26 -3.23
C LYS A 4 6.48 6.92 -1.98
N LEU A 5 6.14 6.09 -0.99
CA LEU A 5 5.84 6.61 0.33
C LEU A 5 6.96 7.59 0.65
N SER A 6 6.61 8.74 1.17
CA SER A 6 7.57 9.80 1.48
C SER A 6 8.49 9.42 2.66
N PHE A 7 8.36 8.21 3.18
CA PHE A 7 9.14 7.69 4.30
C PHE A 7 9.46 6.19 4.13
N ASP A 8 10.44 5.72 4.88
CA ASP A 8 10.86 4.32 4.92
C ASP A 8 11.07 3.83 6.38
N ILE A 9 11.54 2.60 6.52
CA ILE A 9 11.78 1.98 7.83
C ILE A 9 12.92 2.70 8.61
N ALA A 10 13.86 3.33 7.91
CA ALA A 10 14.95 4.08 8.56
C ALA A 10 14.41 5.35 9.21
N ASP A 11 13.42 6.00 8.60
CA ASP A 11 12.73 7.15 9.17
C ASP A 11 11.99 6.78 10.45
N LEU A 12 11.27 5.64 10.46
CA LEU A 12 10.60 5.14 11.65
C LEU A 12 11.59 4.84 12.79
N LYS A 13 12.74 4.26 12.46
CA LYS A 13 13.82 4.00 13.44
C LYS A 13 14.43 5.27 14.00
N LEU A 14 14.56 6.29 13.15
CA LEU A 14 15.11 7.58 13.55
C LEU A 14 14.14 8.34 14.49
N LEU A 15 12.85 8.25 14.22
CA LEU A 15 11.80 8.92 14.99
C LEU A 15 11.44 8.21 16.30
N ALA A 16 11.68 6.92 16.40
CA ALA A 16 11.36 6.11 17.56
C ALA A 16 12.58 5.91 18.48
N THR A 17 12.34 5.72 19.78
CA THR A 17 13.36 5.11 20.62
C THR A 17 13.53 3.63 20.24
N HIS A 18 14.69 3.04 20.51
CA HIS A 18 14.94 1.62 20.23
C HIS A 18 13.85 0.71 20.83
N SER A 19 13.51 0.91 22.10
CA SER A 19 12.45 0.14 22.78
C SER A 19 11.06 0.36 22.15
N SER A 20 10.75 1.60 21.71
CA SER A 20 9.48 1.89 21.02
C SER A 20 9.40 1.19 19.68
N PHE A 21 10.53 1.16 18.95
CA PHE A 21 10.59 0.50 17.66
C PHE A 21 10.42 -1.01 17.77
N GLU A 22 11.16 -1.68 18.66
CA GLU A 22 11.03 -3.14 18.88
C GLU A 22 9.60 -3.53 19.28
N ARG A 23 9.04 -2.84 20.28
CA ARG A 23 7.65 -3.10 20.71
C ARG A 23 6.62 -2.77 19.65
N GLY A 24 6.89 -1.80 18.78
CA GLY A 24 6.02 -1.47 17.65
C GLY A 24 6.08 -2.54 16.57
N SER A 25 7.26 -3.08 16.28
CA SER A 25 7.43 -4.22 15.38
C SER A 25 6.66 -5.44 15.89
N ASP A 26 6.82 -5.80 17.19
CA ASP A 26 6.04 -6.89 17.80
C ASP A 26 4.52 -6.67 17.67
N TYR A 27 4.05 -5.44 17.81
CA TYR A 27 2.63 -5.11 17.68
C TYR A 27 2.14 -5.28 16.25
N TYR A 28 2.96 -4.92 15.27
CA TYR A 28 2.68 -5.13 13.86
C TYR A 28 2.65 -6.63 13.53
N ASP A 29 3.68 -7.39 13.90
CA ASP A 29 3.78 -8.83 13.66
C ASP A 29 2.63 -9.63 14.30
N GLN A 30 2.09 -9.15 15.42
CA GLN A 30 0.91 -9.71 16.08
C GLN A 30 -0.42 -9.30 15.42
N GLY A 31 -0.40 -8.55 14.32
CA GLY A 31 -1.60 -8.10 13.62
C GLY A 31 -2.49 -7.19 14.46
N ARG A 32 -1.88 -6.35 15.31
CA ARG A 32 -2.61 -5.43 16.20
C ARG A 32 -3.06 -4.13 15.54
N VAL A 33 -2.56 -3.82 14.35
CA VAL A 33 -3.02 -2.70 13.55
C VAL A 33 -4.36 -3.07 12.91
N LYS A 34 -5.35 -2.19 13.05
CA LYS A 34 -6.69 -2.39 12.56
C LYS A 34 -7.12 -1.20 11.72
N LYS A 35 -7.66 -1.50 10.53
CA LYS A 35 -8.34 -0.58 9.64
C LYS A 35 -7.61 0.76 9.49
N VAL A 36 -6.56 0.78 8.70
CA VAL A 36 -5.86 2.01 8.31
C VAL A 36 -6.54 2.58 7.07
N MET A 37 -6.99 3.83 7.16
CA MET A 37 -7.60 4.56 6.04
C MET A 37 -6.64 5.65 5.58
N ASN A 38 -6.54 5.84 4.27
CA ASN A 38 -5.74 6.89 3.66
C ASN A 38 -6.65 7.93 2.99
N GLU A 39 -6.44 9.19 3.31
CA GLU A 39 -6.97 10.34 2.59
C GLU A 39 -5.85 11.37 2.37
N ARG A 40 -5.43 11.59 1.11
CA ARG A 40 -4.41 12.59 0.73
C ARG A 40 -3.12 12.52 1.56
N ASN A 41 -2.53 11.32 1.69
CA ASN A 41 -1.35 11.07 2.51
C ASN A 41 -1.54 11.30 4.02
N ILE A 42 -2.76 11.39 4.48
CA ILE A 42 -3.14 11.32 5.88
C ILE A 42 -3.66 9.91 6.13
N TYR A 43 -3.00 9.19 7.01
CA TYR A 43 -3.36 7.83 7.40
C TYR A 43 -3.93 7.87 8.80
N GLU A 44 -5.12 7.31 8.96
CA GLU A 44 -5.79 7.16 10.26
C GLU A 44 -6.14 5.70 10.50
N GLY A 45 -5.78 5.19 11.66
CA GLY A 45 -6.00 3.79 11.98
C GLY A 45 -6.10 3.55 13.48
N LYS A 46 -6.42 2.31 13.82
CA LYS A 46 -6.54 1.87 15.20
C LYS A 46 -5.51 0.79 15.50
N VAL A 47 -4.85 0.89 16.63
CA VAL A 47 -3.88 -0.10 17.11
C VAL A 47 -4.36 -0.67 18.44
N LYS A 48 -4.50 -1.99 18.50
CA LYS A 48 -4.96 -2.71 19.69
C LYS A 48 -3.79 -2.94 20.66
N GLY A 49 -3.83 -2.28 21.80
CA GLY A 49 -2.93 -2.51 22.94
C GLY A 49 -3.71 -3.00 24.16
N THR A 50 -3.43 -2.45 25.33
CA THR A 50 -4.26 -2.59 26.53
C THR A 50 -5.66 -1.98 26.31
N SER A 51 -5.70 -0.91 25.53
CA SER A 51 -6.90 -0.33 24.94
C SER A 51 -6.75 -0.28 23.42
N THR A 52 -7.75 0.21 22.71
CA THR A 52 -7.63 0.55 21.30
C THR A 52 -7.20 2.01 21.20
N TYR A 53 -6.10 2.27 20.51
CA TYR A 53 -5.53 3.59 20.33
C TYR A 53 -5.78 4.10 18.93
N ASP A 54 -6.17 5.36 18.82
CA ASP A 54 -6.28 6.06 17.55
C ASP A 54 -4.91 6.63 17.18
N VAL A 55 -4.45 6.31 15.98
CA VAL A 55 -3.16 6.75 15.45
C VAL A 55 -3.38 7.46 14.14
N ARG A 56 -2.74 8.60 13.98
CA ARG A 56 -2.74 9.38 12.75
C ARG A 56 -1.31 9.61 12.30
N LEU A 57 -1.08 9.44 11.01
CA LEU A 57 0.16 9.77 10.32
C LEU A 57 -0.13 10.75 9.20
N VAL A 58 0.62 11.82 9.12
CA VAL A 58 0.68 12.72 7.97
C VAL A 58 2.03 12.52 7.28
N ALA A 59 2.01 12.09 6.03
CA ALA A 59 3.19 11.88 5.20
C ALA A 59 3.18 12.88 4.04
N ASP A 60 3.61 14.09 4.31
CA ASP A 60 3.63 15.19 3.35
C ASP A 60 5.06 15.39 2.84
N GLY A 61 5.49 14.70 1.83
CA GLY A 61 6.75 14.82 1.07
C GLY A 61 8.00 15.40 1.77
N HIS A 62 7.83 16.24 2.77
CA HIS A 62 8.86 16.93 3.55
C HIS A 62 8.75 16.73 5.06
N ALA A 63 7.60 16.27 5.54
CA ALA A 63 7.35 16.06 6.95
C ALA A 63 6.66 14.70 7.17
N LEU A 64 7.11 14.02 8.21
CA LEU A 64 6.47 12.82 8.74
C LEU A 64 6.04 13.12 10.16
N ASP A 65 4.73 13.26 10.37
CA ASP A 65 4.15 13.61 11.64
C ASP A 65 3.21 12.52 12.15
N PHE A 66 3.38 12.13 13.41
CA PHE A 66 2.59 11.10 14.07
C PHE A 66 1.85 11.66 15.27
N ALA A 67 0.58 11.34 15.38
CA ALA A 67 -0.22 11.57 16.57
C ALA A 67 -0.83 10.24 17.07
N CYS A 68 -0.83 10.04 18.37
CA CYS A 68 -1.46 8.89 19.02
C CYS A 68 -2.09 9.34 20.33
N ASN A 69 -3.29 8.85 20.65
CA ASN A 69 -3.98 9.19 21.89
C ASN A 69 -3.52 8.37 23.12
N CYS A 70 -2.37 7.70 23.03
CA CYS A 70 -1.77 7.02 24.19
C CYS A 70 -1.00 7.98 25.08
N THR A 71 -0.70 7.54 26.31
CA THR A 71 0.02 8.32 27.33
C THR A 71 1.55 8.23 27.23
N TYR A 72 2.09 7.93 26.02
CA TYR A 72 3.54 7.79 25.84
C TYR A 72 4.23 9.16 25.75
N GLU A 73 5.16 9.44 26.65
CA GLU A 73 5.89 10.70 26.76
C GLU A 73 7.41 10.54 26.83
N MET A 74 7.92 9.35 26.46
CA MET A 74 9.36 9.01 26.61
C MET A 74 10.26 9.52 25.48
N GLY A 75 9.77 10.47 24.69
CA GLY A 75 10.46 11.01 23.52
C GLY A 75 10.30 10.16 22.26
N GLY A 76 10.21 10.82 21.10
CA GLY A 76 9.96 10.17 19.83
C GLY A 76 8.56 9.59 19.68
N ILE A 77 8.35 8.81 18.63
CA ILE A 77 7.05 8.18 18.36
C ILE A 77 6.85 6.93 19.23
N CYS A 78 5.61 6.69 19.63
CA CYS A 78 5.25 5.54 20.45
C CYS A 78 5.20 4.23 19.63
N LYS A 79 5.16 3.09 20.30
CA LYS A 79 5.02 1.76 19.67
C LYS A 79 3.79 1.62 18.77
N HIS A 80 2.68 2.29 19.07
CA HIS A 80 1.47 2.25 18.25
C HIS A 80 1.69 2.99 16.92
N ALA A 81 2.37 4.13 16.95
CA ALA A 81 2.76 4.87 15.75
C ALA A 81 3.75 4.06 14.89
N VAL A 82 4.73 3.41 15.52
CA VAL A 82 5.65 2.51 14.81
C VAL A 82 4.90 1.37 14.13
N ALA A 83 4.02 0.68 14.86
CA ALA A 83 3.23 -0.44 14.31
C ALA A 83 2.40 0.01 13.10
N MET A 84 1.73 1.15 13.19
CA MET A 84 0.95 1.69 12.08
C MET A 84 1.85 2.11 10.91
N GLY A 85 3.00 2.73 11.16
CA GLY A 85 3.98 3.07 10.12
C GLY A 85 4.47 1.84 9.35
N LEU A 86 4.73 0.72 10.03
CA LEU A 86 5.10 -0.55 9.40
C LEU A 86 3.96 -1.11 8.53
N ALA A 87 2.72 -1.08 9.02
CA ALA A 87 1.55 -1.51 8.25
C ALA A 87 1.39 -0.68 6.96
N ILE A 88 1.60 0.64 7.02
CA ILE A 88 1.54 1.52 5.86
C ILE A 88 2.67 1.20 4.86
N LEU A 89 3.89 0.95 5.34
CA LEU A 89 5.03 0.57 4.48
C LEU A 89 4.77 -0.75 3.73
N ASP A 90 4.05 -1.67 4.35
CA ASP A 90 3.64 -2.95 3.73
C ASP A 90 2.37 -2.82 2.87
N GLY A 91 1.77 -1.63 2.80
CA GLY A 91 0.58 -1.36 1.99
C GLY A 91 -0.74 -1.80 2.63
N GLU A 92 -0.77 -2.02 3.94
CA GLU A 92 -1.96 -2.41 4.69
C GLU A 92 -2.85 -1.21 5.01
N TYR A 93 -3.40 -0.55 3.99
CA TYR A 93 -4.34 0.55 4.14
C TYR A 93 -5.37 0.60 3.01
N GLU A 94 -6.50 1.25 3.25
CA GLU A 94 -7.58 1.48 2.31
C GLU A 94 -7.78 2.98 2.09
N PHE A 95 -8.19 3.37 0.88
CA PHE A 95 -8.61 4.75 0.62
C PHE A 95 -10.01 5.00 1.16
N THR A 96 -10.27 6.21 1.66
CA THR A 96 -11.62 6.59 2.07
C THR A 96 -12.57 6.61 0.87
N PRO A 97 -13.89 6.31 1.06
CA PRO A 97 -14.86 6.38 -0.03
C PRO A 97 -14.91 7.76 -0.70
N GLU A 98 -14.71 8.82 0.06
CA GLU A 98 -14.64 10.19 -0.42
C GLU A 98 -13.44 10.43 -1.34
N GLU A 99 -12.28 9.87 -0.97
CA GLU A 99 -11.06 9.94 -1.80
C GLU A 99 -11.22 9.13 -3.09
N VAL A 100 -11.79 7.94 -3.00
CA VAL A 100 -12.12 7.11 -4.17
C VAL A 100 -13.07 7.86 -5.11
N SER A 101 -14.12 8.52 -4.56
CA SER A 101 -15.08 9.29 -5.35
C SER A 101 -14.43 10.50 -6.03
N LYS A 102 -13.56 11.25 -5.32
CA LYS A 102 -12.82 12.38 -5.87
C LYS A 102 -11.86 11.95 -6.97
N LEU A 103 -11.13 10.85 -6.74
CA LEU A 103 -10.25 10.26 -7.75
C LEU A 103 -11.03 9.82 -8.99
N GLN A 104 -12.29 9.39 -8.84
CA GLN A 104 -13.19 9.07 -9.94
C GLN A 104 -13.71 10.32 -10.65
N GLU A 105 -14.03 11.41 -9.94
CA GLU A 105 -14.51 12.68 -10.50
C GLU A 105 -13.41 13.46 -11.21
N GLU A 106 -12.23 13.57 -10.61
CA GLU A 106 -11.05 14.22 -11.20
C GLU A 106 -10.52 13.46 -12.42
N ASN A 107 -10.73 12.15 -12.44
CA ASN A 107 -10.29 11.26 -13.52
C ASN A 107 -11.37 10.93 -14.55
N GLY A 108 -12.44 11.71 -14.66
CA GLY A 108 -13.49 11.48 -15.67
C GLY A 108 -13.02 11.34 -17.12
N THR A 109 -11.73 11.65 -17.38
CA THR A 109 -11.00 11.37 -18.63
C THR A 109 -9.77 10.47 -18.39
N MET A 110 -9.43 10.14 -17.14
CA MET A 110 -8.20 9.41 -16.75
C MET A 110 -8.47 8.03 -16.10
N LEU A 111 -9.68 7.48 -16.26
CA LEU A 111 -9.98 6.10 -15.84
C LEU A 111 -9.02 5.05 -16.44
N SER A 112 -8.36 5.38 -17.56
CA SER A 112 -7.33 4.51 -18.13
C SER A 112 -6.00 4.55 -17.37
N TYR A 113 -5.62 5.70 -16.79
CA TYR A 113 -4.33 5.85 -16.11
C TYR A 113 -4.32 5.31 -14.68
N SER A 114 -5.37 5.56 -13.89
CA SER A 114 -5.45 5.05 -12.52
C SER A 114 -5.59 3.52 -12.48
N ASN A 115 -6.40 2.94 -13.39
CA ASN A 115 -6.47 1.50 -13.54
C ASN A 115 -5.17 0.88 -14.06
N THR A 116 -4.40 1.59 -14.87
CA THR A 116 -3.10 1.12 -15.36
C THR A 116 -2.06 1.10 -14.23
N TYR A 117 -2.01 2.14 -13.39
CA TYR A 117 -1.08 2.17 -12.25
C TYR A 117 -1.42 1.11 -11.21
N LEU A 118 -2.69 0.99 -10.82
CA LEU A 118 -3.13 -0.06 -9.91
C LEU A 118 -2.90 -1.47 -10.50
N PHE A 119 -3.11 -1.62 -11.81
CA PHE A 119 -2.84 -2.87 -12.52
C PHE A 119 -1.35 -3.21 -12.49
N GLU A 120 -0.46 -2.26 -12.81
CA GLU A 120 0.99 -2.48 -12.81
C GLU A 120 1.50 -2.87 -11.41
N GLU A 121 1.04 -2.20 -10.36
CA GLU A 121 1.40 -2.53 -8.99
C GLU A 121 0.95 -3.94 -8.60
N ILE A 122 -0.32 -4.25 -8.79
CA ILE A 122 -0.86 -5.59 -8.49
C ILE A 122 -0.20 -6.65 -9.35
N PHE A 123 0.01 -6.37 -10.64
CA PHE A 123 0.64 -7.30 -11.55
C PHE A 123 2.10 -7.58 -11.17
N TYR A 124 2.83 -6.56 -10.69
CA TYR A 124 4.21 -6.71 -10.28
C TYR A 124 4.37 -7.59 -9.03
N ILE A 125 3.51 -7.41 -8.02
CA ILE A 125 3.56 -8.17 -6.75
C ILE A 125 2.87 -9.53 -6.83
N ALA A 126 1.97 -9.73 -7.79
CA ALA A 126 1.26 -11.00 -7.94
C ALA A 126 2.23 -12.13 -8.32
N LYS A 127 2.03 -13.31 -7.75
CA LYS A 127 2.78 -14.52 -8.11
C LYS A 127 2.55 -14.90 -9.57
N ASP A 128 3.58 -15.41 -10.23
CA ASP A 128 3.52 -15.72 -11.65
C ASP A 128 2.47 -16.81 -11.99
N GLU A 129 2.18 -17.71 -11.04
CA GLU A 129 1.10 -18.69 -11.20
C GLU A 129 -0.27 -18.01 -11.31
N LEU A 130 -0.54 -16.97 -10.50
CA LEU A 130 -1.80 -16.23 -10.54
C LEU A 130 -1.93 -15.41 -11.83
N LYS A 131 -0.84 -14.79 -12.28
CA LYS A 131 -0.79 -14.07 -13.56
C LYS A 131 -1.11 -15.01 -14.72
N THR A 132 -0.49 -16.18 -14.72
CA THR A 132 -0.69 -17.21 -15.76
C THR A 132 -2.12 -17.74 -15.76
N GLN A 133 -2.68 -18.02 -14.59
CA GLN A 133 -4.08 -18.48 -14.48
C GLN A 133 -5.06 -17.42 -14.99
N PHE A 134 -4.88 -16.17 -14.59
CA PHE A 134 -5.71 -15.06 -15.03
C PHE A 134 -5.61 -14.83 -16.54
N LEU A 135 -4.39 -14.83 -17.08
CA LEU A 135 -4.16 -14.70 -18.53
C LEU A 135 -4.82 -15.86 -19.30
N HIS A 136 -4.65 -17.09 -18.83
CA HIS A 136 -5.28 -18.26 -19.44
C HIS A 136 -6.81 -18.14 -19.44
N GLN A 137 -7.41 -17.70 -18.35
CA GLN A 137 -8.84 -17.48 -18.23
C GLN A 137 -9.33 -16.41 -19.23
N LEU A 138 -8.64 -15.27 -19.32
CA LEU A 138 -8.95 -14.20 -20.27
C LEU A 138 -8.88 -14.68 -21.72
N LEU A 139 -7.82 -15.38 -22.09
CA LEU A 139 -7.62 -15.89 -23.44
C LEU A 139 -8.63 -16.98 -23.82
N THR A 140 -9.11 -17.74 -22.82
CA THR A 140 -10.16 -18.74 -23.05
C THR A 140 -11.51 -18.10 -23.33
N GLN A 141 -11.80 -16.97 -22.67
CA GLN A 141 -13.10 -16.27 -22.77
C GLN A 141 -13.17 -15.28 -23.92
N ASN A 142 -12.03 -14.83 -24.47
CA ASN A 142 -11.96 -13.82 -25.51
C ASN A 142 -11.14 -14.27 -26.72
N GLU A 143 -11.82 -14.59 -27.81
CA GLU A 143 -11.20 -15.10 -29.03
C GLU A 143 -10.27 -14.08 -29.69
N GLN A 144 -10.65 -12.81 -29.73
CA GLN A 144 -9.83 -11.77 -30.34
C GLN A 144 -8.52 -11.60 -29.55
N LEU A 145 -8.61 -11.50 -28.23
CA LEU A 145 -7.44 -11.36 -27.34
C LEU A 145 -6.52 -12.58 -27.45
N ARG A 146 -7.08 -13.78 -27.60
CA ARG A 146 -6.31 -15.02 -27.83
C ARG A 146 -5.52 -14.96 -29.13
N ASN A 147 -6.14 -14.50 -30.22
CA ASN A 147 -5.50 -14.37 -31.53
C ASN A 147 -4.36 -13.33 -31.48
N ASP A 148 -4.60 -12.19 -30.82
CA ASP A 148 -3.59 -11.15 -30.63
C ASP A 148 -2.40 -11.65 -29.80
N PHE A 149 -2.67 -12.41 -28.75
CA PHE A 149 -1.63 -13.04 -27.94
C PHE A 149 -0.78 -14.04 -28.72
N ILE A 150 -1.39 -14.90 -29.51
CA ILE A 150 -0.68 -15.85 -30.38
C ILE A 150 0.23 -15.11 -31.39
N GLN A 151 -0.27 -14.03 -31.98
CA GLN A 151 0.52 -13.21 -32.89
C GLN A 151 1.71 -12.51 -32.19
N TYR A 152 1.49 -12.02 -30.97
CA TYR A 152 2.53 -11.41 -30.14
C TYR A 152 3.66 -12.42 -29.84
N VAL A 153 3.30 -13.61 -29.35
CA VAL A 153 4.27 -14.67 -29.02
C VAL A 153 5.05 -15.08 -30.26
N ASN A 154 4.37 -15.29 -31.40
CA ASN A 154 5.03 -15.68 -32.65
C ASN A 154 6.00 -14.62 -33.19
N ARG A 155 5.72 -13.33 -33.00
CA ARG A 155 6.65 -12.24 -33.34
C ARG A 155 7.89 -12.29 -32.47
N ARG A 156 7.72 -12.37 -31.14
CA ARG A 156 8.83 -12.45 -30.20
C ARG A 156 9.71 -13.67 -30.37
N ALA A 157 9.13 -14.83 -30.68
CA ALA A 157 9.88 -16.06 -30.94
C ALA A 157 10.76 -15.98 -32.20
N LYS A 158 10.43 -15.10 -33.14
CA LYS A 158 11.26 -14.86 -34.35
C LYS A 158 12.42 -13.87 -34.13
N GLU A 159 12.26 -12.95 -33.18
CA GLU A 159 13.31 -11.97 -32.84
C GLU A 159 14.47 -12.58 -32.04
N HIS A 160 14.27 -13.76 -31.44
CA HIS A 160 15.29 -14.47 -30.64
C HIS A 160 15.92 -15.66 -31.39
N ARG A 161 15.77 -15.75 -32.70
CA ARG A 161 16.48 -16.69 -33.57
C ARG A 161 17.48 -15.97 -34.46
#